data_7fc3e2c3000f7c2d9b89a2267b25747c
#
_entry.id   7fc3e2c3000f7c2d9b89a2267b25747c
#
_cell.length_a   1.000
_cell.length_b   1.000
_cell.length_c   1.000
_cell.angle_alpha   90.00
_cell.angle_beta   90.00
_cell.angle_gamma   90.00
#
_symmetry.space_group_name_H-M   'P 1'
#
loop_
_entity.id
_entity.type
_entity.pdbx_description
1 polymer ?
#
loop_
_entity_poly.entity_id
_entity_poly.type
_entity_poly.pdbx_seq_one_letter_code
_entity_poly.pdbx_strand_id
1 'polypeptide(L)'
;MPHSPQKLYKKLLGGAGEKRVAAYLKKQGCKILKRNYRTPFGEADLIVQDKDEIAFVEVKTRTSDKFGEPREAVTPEKQRRYKKIAECFWKERGEEPNARFDVAEVYSDGTIEYFKNAF
;
A
#
# COMPACT_ATOMS: atom_id res chain seq x y z
N MET A 1 -22.03 -13.99 7.48
CA MET A 1 -22.14 -14.12 6.03
C MET A 1 -20.89 -14.74 5.46
N PRO A 2 -21.03 -15.80 4.75
CA PRO A 2 -19.87 -16.35 4.06
C PRO A 2 -19.38 -15.38 3.00
N HIS A 3 -18.08 -15.27 2.88
CA HIS A 3 -17.49 -14.48 1.81
C HIS A 3 -17.68 -15.17 0.49
N SER A 4 -17.89 -14.42 -0.58
CA SER A 4 -17.91 -14.99 -1.92
C SER A 4 -16.52 -15.56 -2.24
N PRO A 5 -16.42 -16.59 -3.10
CA PRO A 5 -15.12 -17.11 -3.52
C PRO A 5 -14.21 -16.04 -4.10
N GLN A 6 -14.77 -15.05 -4.79
CA GLN A 6 -14.01 -13.94 -5.35
C GLN A 6 -13.39 -13.05 -4.27
N LYS A 7 -14.11 -12.79 -3.19
CA LYS A 7 -13.58 -12.00 -2.07
C LYS A 7 -12.42 -12.71 -1.39
N LEU A 8 -12.57 -14.00 -1.15
CA LEU A 8 -11.51 -14.80 -0.54
C LEU A 8 -10.28 -14.85 -1.43
N TYR A 9 -10.47 -15.05 -2.74
CA TYR A 9 -9.39 -15.08 -3.71
C TYR A 9 -8.61 -13.76 -3.74
N LYS A 10 -9.31 -12.63 -3.78
CA LYS A 10 -8.68 -11.31 -3.76
C LYS A 10 -7.88 -11.09 -2.47
N LYS A 11 -8.41 -11.53 -1.33
CA LYS A 11 -7.73 -11.40 -0.06
C LYS A 11 -6.45 -12.22 -0.02
N LEU A 12 -6.49 -13.44 -0.54
CA LEU A 12 -5.31 -14.30 -0.61
C LEU A 12 -4.25 -13.71 -1.55
N LEU A 13 -4.66 -13.22 -2.72
CA LEU A 13 -3.75 -12.57 -3.65
C LEU A 13 -3.15 -11.30 -3.05
N GLY A 14 -3.96 -10.49 -2.37
CA GLY A 14 -3.50 -9.28 -1.72
C GLY A 14 -2.44 -9.57 -0.66
N GLY A 15 -2.66 -10.62 0.16
CA GLY A 15 -1.69 -11.02 1.17
C GLY A 15 -0.35 -11.44 0.58
N ALA A 16 -0.37 -12.19 -0.52
CA ALA A 16 0.85 -12.58 -1.22
C ALA A 16 1.56 -11.37 -1.83
N GLY A 17 0.79 -10.44 -2.43
CA GLY A 17 1.33 -9.22 -2.99
C GLY A 17 1.99 -8.34 -1.94
N GLU A 18 1.35 -8.17 -0.80
CA GLU A 18 1.89 -7.39 0.31
C GLU A 18 3.23 -7.95 0.80
N LYS A 19 3.35 -9.28 0.91
CA LYS A 19 4.60 -9.92 1.30
C LYS A 19 5.71 -9.64 0.30
N ARG A 20 5.41 -9.70 -0.99
CA ARG A 20 6.38 -9.42 -2.05
C ARG A 20 6.85 -7.98 -2.01
N VAL A 21 5.92 -7.05 -1.84
CA VAL A 21 6.24 -5.62 -1.76
C VAL A 21 7.07 -5.34 -0.51
N ALA A 22 6.72 -5.93 0.63
CA ALA A 22 7.48 -5.76 1.86
C ALA A 22 8.94 -6.24 1.68
N ALA A 23 9.13 -7.40 1.05
CA ALA A 23 10.47 -7.93 0.77
C ALA A 23 11.24 -7.01 -0.18
N TYR A 24 10.57 -6.50 -1.21
CA TYR A 24 11.16 -5.56 -2.15
C TYR A 24 11.65 -4.29 -1.43
N LEU A 25 10.79 -3.71 -0.59
CA LEU A 25 11.13 -2.48 0.13
C LEU A 25 12.27 -2.68 1.13
N LYS A 26 12.31 -3.82 1.81
CA LYS A 26 13.43 -4.17 2.69
C LYS A 26 14.74 -4.20 1.94
N LYS A 27 14.77 -4.76 0.73
CA LYS A 27 15.97 -4.78 -0.11
C LYS A 27 16.38 -3.38 -0.52
N GLN A 28 15.43 -2.46 -0.62
CA GLN A 28 15.72 -1.05 -0.93
C GLN A 28 16.19 -0.26 0.31
N GLY A 29 16.27 -0.91 1.46
CA GLY A 29 16.72 -0.26 2.68
C GLY A 29 15.61 0.33 3.54
N CYS A 30 14.36 0.07 3.20
CA CYS A 30 13.22 0.57 3.97
C CYS A 30 12.94 -0.33 5.18
N LYS A 31 12.40 0.27 6.23
CA LYS A 31 11.97 -0.45 7.42
C LYS A 31 10.44 -0.57 7.41
N ILE A 32 9.93 -1.78 7.56
CA ILE A 32 8.47 -2.00 7.63
C ILE A 32 8.01 -1.66 9.04
N LEU A 33 7.15 -0.66 9.16
CA LEU A 33 6.62 -0.21 10.46
C LEU A 33 5.30 -0.89 10.80
N LYS A 34 4.40 -1.01 9.84
CA LYS A 34 3.09 -1.63 10.02
C LYS A 34 2.69 -2.39 8.76
N ARG A 35 1.92 -3.45 8.97
CA ARG A 35 1.27 -4.21 7.90
C ARG A 35 -0.22 -4.19 8.19
N ASN A 36 -1.04 -3.98 7.15
CA ASN A 36 -2.49 -3.98 7.27
C ASN A 36 -2.97 -3.07 8.40
N TYR A 37 -2.55 -1.82 8.33
CA TYR A 37 -2.89 -0.83 9.33
C TYR A 37 -4.33 -0.34 9.13
N ARG A 38 -5.22 -0.70 10.05
CA ARG A 38 -6.65 -0.39 9.96
C ARG A 38 -7.03 0.80 10.81
N THR A 39 -7.89 1.66 10.23
CA THR A 39 -8.44 2.83 10.91
C THR A 39 -9.94 2.93 10.59
N PRO A 40 -10.70 3.76 11.32
CA PRO A 40 -12.10 4.01 10.94
C PRO A 40 -12.28 4.59 9.53
N PHE A 41 -11.22 5.16 8.95
CA PHE A 41 -11.27 5.79 7.64
C PHE A 41 -10.80 4.89 6.50
N GLY A 42 -10.25 3.73 6.82
CA GLY A 42 -9.75 2.80 5.84
C GLY A 42 -8.47 2.13 6.29
N GLU A 43 -7.82 1.43 5.37
CA GLU A 43 -6.64 0.62 5.65
C GLU A 43 -5.48 1.03 4.76
N ALA A 44 -4.28 1.05 5.33
CA ALA A 44 -3.04 1.15 4.56
C ALA A 44 -2.39 -0.23 4.56
N ASP A 45 -2.05 -0.74 3.39
CA ASP A 45 -1.48 -2.09 3.27
C ASP A 45 -0.14 -2.21 3.95
N LEU A 46 0.72 -1.21 3.78
CA LEU A 46 2.02 -1.13 4.44
C LEU A 46 2.29 0.31 4.85
N ILE A 47 2.98 0.46 5.99
CA ILE A 47 3.58 1.72 6.38
C ILE A 47 5.05 1.46 6.56
N VAL A 48 5.89 2.19 5.85
CA VAL A 48 7.33 1.95 5.84
C VAL A 48 8.10 3.23 6.09
N GLN A 49 9.28 3.07 6.67
CA GLN A 49 10.20 4.19 6.82
C GLN A 49 11.29 4.09 5.75
N ASP A 50 11.42 5.15 4.96
CA ASP A 50 12.41 5.29 3.92
C ASP A 50 13.24 6.53 4.27
N LYS A 51 14.38 6.31 4.94
CA LYS A 51 15.23 7.37 5.48
C LYS A 51 14.43 8.25 6.44
N ASP A 52 14.21 9.53 6.13
CA ASP A 52 13.47 10.47 6.98
C ASP A 52 11.99 10.59 6.60
N GLU A 53 11.54 9.81 5.63
CA GLU A 53 10.14 9.83 5.19
C GLU A 53 9.39 8.60 5.65
N ILE A 54 8.08 8.77 5.89
CA ILE A 54 7.17 7.66 6.14
C ILE A 54 6.27 7.50 4.92
N ALA A 55 6.32 6.34 4.29
CA ALA A 55 5.51 6.04 3.12
C ALA A 55 4.31 5.16 3.49
N PHE A 56 3.13 5.63 3.10
CA PHE A 56 1.90 4.83 3.19
C PHE A 56 1.69 4.19 1.83
N VAL A 57 1.73 2.87 1.78
CA VAL A 57 1.79 2.12 0.53
C VAL A 57 0.49 1.38 0.29
N GLU A 58 -0.11 1.60 -0.86
CA GLU A 58 -1.22 0.79 -1.34
C GLU A 58 -0.67 -0.27 -2.29
N VAL A 59 -1.00 -1.53 -2.02
CA VAL A 59 -0.57 -2.65 -2.85
C VAL A 59 -1.73 -3.08 -3.74
N LYS A 60 -1.50 -3.09 -5.04
CA LYS A 60 -2.48 -3.56 -6.02
C LYS A 60 -1.95 -4.78 -6.74
N THR A 61 -2.72 -5.86 -6.68
CA THR A 61 -2.40 -7.07 -7.42
C THR A 61 -3.05 -7.00 -8.80
N ARG A 62 -2.25 -7.18 -9.84
CA ARG A 62 -2.73 -7.19 -11.22
C ARG A 62 -2.72 -8.62 -11.73
N THR A 63 -3.84 -9.04 -12.29
CA THR A 63 -3.97 -10.37 -12.89
C THR A 63 -3.57 -10.38 -14.37
N SER A 64 -3.38 -9.20 -14.94
CA SER A 64 -2.99 -9.01 -16.33
C SER A 64 -1.48 -8.82 -16.44
N ASP A 65 -0.86 -9.43 -17.47
CA ASP A 65 0.56 -9.26 -17.77
C ASP A 65 0.80 -8.06 -18.68
N LYS A 66 -0.17 -7.20 -18.83
CA LYS A 66 -0.06 -6.03 -19.71
C LYS A 66 0.71 -4.91 -19.03
N PHE A 67 2.00 -4.88 -19.27
CA PHE A 67 2.84 -3.79 -18.83
C PHE A 67 2.52 -2.52 -19.62
N GLY A 68 2.60 -1.39 -18.95
CA GLY A 68 2.40 -0.10 -19.59
C GLY A 68 0.97 0.37 -19.68
N GLU A 69 0.00 -0.37 -19.14
CA GLU A 69 -1.35 0.14 -19.03
C GLU A 69 -1.40 1.26 -17.99
N PRO A 70 -2.23 2.31 -18.23
CA PRO A 70 -2.35 3.38 -17.26
C PRO A 70 -2.81 2.86 -15.89
N ARG A 71 -2.19 3.35 -14.83
CA ARG A 71 -2.66 3.08 -13.47
C ARG A 71 -4.05 3.69 -13.28
N GLU A 72 -4.81 3.14 -12.35
CA GLU A 72 -6.02 3.79 -11.90
C GLU A 72 -5.66 5.17 -11.35
N ALA A 73 -6.45 6.16 -11.73
CA ALA A 73 -6.26 7.51 -11.22
C ALA A 73 -6.49 7.53 -9.72
N VAL A 74 -5.63 8.26 -9.01
CA VAL A 74 -5.83 8.49 -7.59
C VAL A 74 -6.84 9.61 -7.43
N THR A 75 -8.05 9.26 -7.00
CA THR A 75 -9.14 10.22 -6.87
C THR A 75 -8.94 11.14 -5.67
N PRO A 76 -9.54 12.36 -5.69
CA PRO A 76 -9.50 13.22 -4.50
C PRO A 76 -10.07 12.55 -3.25
N GLU A 77 -11.08 11.70 -3.40
CA GLU A 77 -11.65 10.95 -2.29
C GLU A 77 -10.62 10.01 -1.66
N LYS A 78 -9.88 9.29 -2.50
CA LYS A 78 -8.82 8.38 -2.05
C LYS A 78 -7.71 9.15 -1.34
N GLN A 79 -7.33 10.31 -1.87
CA GLN A 79 -6.33 11.17 -1.25
C GLN A 79 -6.77 11.62 0.14
N ARG A 80 -8.02 12.05 0.28
CA ARG A 80 -8.56 12.46 1.58
C ARG A 80 -8.55 11.31 2.58
N ARG A 81 -8.93 10.12 2.13
CA ARG A 81 -8.94 8.93 2.98
C ARG A 81 -7.55 8.61 3.52
N TYR A 82 -6.55 8.62 2.65
CA TYR A 82 -5.18 8.32 3.06
C TYR A 82 -4.61 9.38 4.00
N LYS A 83 -4.98 10.65 3.82
CA LYS A 83 -4.58 11.69 4.76
C LYS A 83 -5.12 11.42 6.16
N LYS A 84 -6.38 10.97 6.27
CA LYS A 84 -6.98 10.62 7.56
C LYS A 84 -6.33 9.40 8.19
N ILE A 85 -5.95 8.42 7.39
CA ILE A 85 -5.20 7.25 7.86
C ILE A 85 -3.86 7.69 8.43
N ALA A 86 -3.16 8.57 7.73
CA ALA A 86 -1.88 9.11 8.18
C ALA A 86 -2.03 9.88 9.50
N GLU A 87 -3.08 10.67 9.64
CA GLU A 87 -3.36 11.38 10.89
C GLU A 87 -3.52 10.43 12.08
N CYS A 88 -4.22 9.29 11.87
CA CYS A 88 -4.36 8.27 12.91
C CYS A 88 -2.99 7.71 13.33
N PHE A 89 -2.14 7.44 12.37
CA PHE A 89 -0.81 6.92 12.63
C PHE A 89 0.06 7.93 13.40
N TRP A 90 -0.01 9.20 13.01
CA TRP A 90 0.73 10.26 13.69
C TRP A 90 0.30 10.44 15.14
N LYS A 91 -1.00 10.33 15.41
CA LYS A 91 -1.52 10.39 16.77
C LYS A 91 -0.95 9.29 17.65
N GLU A 92 -0.87 8.07 17.11
CA GLU A 92 -0.26 6.95 17.84
C GLU A 92 1.22 7.16 18.08
N ARG A 93 1.91 7.71 17.10
CA ARG A 93 3.35 7.88 17.15
C ARG A 93 3.78 9.10 17.96
N GLY A 94 2.90 10.07 18.14
CA GLY A 94 3.16 11.28 18.89
C GLY A 94 3.92 12.37 18.13
N GLU A 95 4.18 12.18 16.86
CA GLU A 95 4.87 13.16 16.02
C GLU A 95 4.36 13.07 14.59
N GLU A 96 4.49 14.17 13.86
CA GLU A 96 4.08 14.26 12.46
C GLU A 96 5.32 14.19 11.57
N PRO A 97 5.66 13.01 11.05
CA PRO A 97 6.83 12.89 10.17
C PRO A 97 6.50 13.35 8.75
N ASN A 98 7.55 13.47 7.92
CA ASN A 98 7.35 13.68 6.50
C ASN A 98 6.66 12.47 5.90
N ALA A 99 5.48 12.66 5.35
CA ALA A 99 4.68 11.56 4.80
C ALA A 99 4.71 11.55 3.27
N ARG A 100 4.63 10.36 2.74
CA ARG A 100 4.59 10.10 1.31
C ARG A 100 3.55 9.01 1.06
N PHE A 101 2.82 9.11 -0.04
CA PHE A 101 1.80 8.12 -0.39
C PHE A 101 2.21 7.42 -1.68
N ASP A 102 2.48 6.13 -1.58
CA ASP A 102 3.02 5.32 -2.67
C ASP A 102 2.02 4.25 -3.13
N VAL A 103 2.17 3.79 -4.35
CA VAL A 103 1.42 2.67 -4.90
C VAL A 103 2.40 1.63 -5.40
N ALA A 104 2.17 0.38 -5.04
CA ALA A 104 2.92 -0.75 -5.55
C ALA A 104 1.99 -1.67 -6.33
N GLU A 105 2.30 -1.92 -7.59
CA GLU A 105 1.55 -2.86 -8.42
C GLU A 105 2.34 -4.16 -8.54
N VAL A 106 1.69 -5.28 -8.20
CA VAL A 106 2.28 -6.60 -8.26
C VAL A 106 1.61 -7.40 -9.36
N TYR A 107 2.38 -7.85 -10.32
CA TYR A 107 1.88 -8.61 -11.46
C TYR A 107 1.92 -10.11 -11.19
N SER A 108 1.16 -10.87 -11.98
CA SER A 108 1.05 -12.33 -11.80
C SER A 108 2.37 -13.07 -11.90
N ASP A 109 3.35 -12.52 -12.65
CA ASP A 109 4.69 -13.09 -12.76
C ASP A 109 5.61 -12.72 -11.59
N GLY A 110 5.09 -11.94 -10.63
CA GLY A 110 5.86 -11.49 -9.47
C GLY A 110 6.58 -10.16 -9.66
N THR A 111 6.49 -9.56 -10.84
CA THR A 111 7.10 -8.25 -11.12
C THR A 111 6.40 -7.17 -10.31
N ILE A 112 7.17 -6.22 -9.81
CA ILE A 112 6.65 -5.09 -9.04
C ILE A 112 6.97 -3.79 -9.76
N GLU A 113 5.94 -2.95 -9.95
CA GLU A 113 6.12 -1.55 -10.34
C GLU A 113 5.81 -0.69 -9.13
N TYR A 114 6.78 0.10 -8.70
CA TYR A 114 6.64 0.91 -7.49
C TYR A 114 6.63 2.39 -7.84
N PHE A 115 5.60 3.10 -7.39
CA PHE A 115 5.39 4.51 -7.71
C PHE A 115 5.44 5.35 -6.44
N LYS A 116 6.52 6.08 -6.27
CA LYS A 116 6.68 7.01 -5.14
C LYS A 116 5.87 8.27 -5.39
N ASN A 117 5.27 8.80 -4.33
CA ASN A 117 4.46 10.02 -4.42
C ASN A 117 3.37 9.90 -5.49
N ALA A 118 2.67 8.76 -5.50
CA ALA A 118 1.65 8.48 -6.50
C ALA A 118 0.35 9.26 -6.26
N PHE A 119 0.21 9.87 -5.11
CA PHE A 119 -0.97 10.64 -4.71
C PHE A 119 -0.73 12.14 -4.87
#